data_c9ee68ba5edb86bff6ac223b9030dc94
#
_entry.id   c9ee68ba5edb86bff6ac223b9030dc94
#
_cell.length_a   1.000
_cell.length_b   1.000
_cell.length_c   1.000
_cell.angle_alpha   90.00
_cell.angle_beta   90.00
_cell.angle_gamma   90.00
#
_symmetry.space_group_name_H-M   'P 1'
#
loop_
_entity.id
_entity.type
_entity.pdbx_description
1 polymer ?
#
loop_
_entity_poly.entity_id
_entity_poly.type
_entity_poly.pdbx_seq_one_letter_code
_entity_poly.pdbx_strand_id
1 'polypeptide(L)'
;MKIAVIGSGGWGLAMAKCMVEAGHSLSVWSHKPETTAMLRENRCNPKLLRGIAMPEGIAFTDDLSCVQGCPIVVLAVPSFAVCETAQKLSPLLEEGQALVLLSKGFDLQHDCCLLSDTLVREVGTRCPVVALTGPSHAEEVSRGIPTAVVAASPCREAAELVQKTLSTDYFRIYTSPDIVSAELGGAMKNIMAVAVGISDGYGYGDNTKAMLMTRGIAEMARLGQLLGGKAETFSGLSGVGDLIVTCVSNHSRNRRFGLLVGGGMPVEQALQEVGAVVEGFFATRAVHELTAKQQLDMPICNAMYAILVERQPLDSVIQTLLQRASRVEHDAYEAGELWK
;
A
#
# COMPACT_ATOMS: atom_id res chain seq x y z
N MET A 1 -5.08 -22.46 -12.96
CA MET A 1 -6.20 -21.49 -13.03
C MET A 1 -5.76 -20.35 -13.94
N LYS A 2 -6.70 -19.66 -14.62
CA LYS A 2 -6.39 -18.47 -15.42
C LYS A 2 -6.53 -17.22 -14.51
N ILE A 3 -5.56 -16.31 -14.53
CA ILE A 3 -5.53 -15.11 -13.69
C ILE A 3 -5.12 -13.91 -14.56
N ALA A 4 -5.77 -12.77 -14.40
CA ALA A 4 -5.36 -11.52 -15.02
C ALA A 4 -4.69 -10.59 -14.00
N VAL A 5 -3.57 -9.99 -14.37
CA VAL A 5 -2.86 -8.97 -13.58
C VAL A 5 -2.92 -7.65 -14.35
N ILE A 6 -3.60 -6.67 -13.78
CA ILE A 6 -3.80 -5.35 -14.37
C ILE A 6 -2.76 -4.39 -13.78
N GLY A 7 -1.72 -4.17 -14.57
CA GLY A 7 -0.56 -3.35 -14.20
C GLY A 7 0.75 -4.12 -14.26
N SER A 8 1.66 -3.66 -15.10
CA SER A 8 3.00 -4.21 -15.32
C SER A 8 4.08 -3.48 -14.50
N GLY A 9 3.70 -2.91 -13.36
CA GLY A 9 4.62 -2.34 -12.37
C GLY A 9 5.46 -3.42 -11.67
N GLY A 10 6.48 -3.03 -10.91
CA GLY A 10 7.36 -4.02 -10.22
C GLY A 10 6.59 -5.03 -9.39
N TRP A 11 5.60 -4.58 -8.61
CA TRP A 11 4.78 -5.46 -7.78
C TRP A 11 3.86 -6.37 -8.62
N GLY A 12 3.23 -5.86 -9.67
CA GLY A 12 2.42 -6.67 -10.59
C GLY A 12 3.24 -7.77 -11.28
N LEU A 13 4.44 -7.45 -11.74
CA LEU A 13 5.36 -8.42 -12.35
C LEU A 13 5.88 -9.46 -11.33
N ALA A 14 6.21 -9.05 -10.10
CA ALA A 14 6.63 -9.96 -9.04
C ALA A 14 5.54 -10.96 -8.69
N MET A 15 4.29 -10.49 -8.53
CA MET A 15 3.14 -11.35 -8.30
C MET A 15 2.86 -12.27 -9.49
N ALA A 16 2.93 -11.77 -10.72
CA ALA A 16 2.74 -12.59 -11.91
C ALA A 16 3.76 -13.74 -11.97
N LYS A 17 5.04 -13.44 -11.66
CA LYS A 17 6.08 -14.48 -11.58
C LYS A 17 5.75 -15.53 -10.51
N CYS A 18 5.43 -15.08 -9.30
CA CYS A 18 5.06 -15.97 -8.19
C CYS A 18 3.89 -16.91 -8.55
N MET A 19 2.84 -16.38 -9.19
CA MET A 19 1.66 -17.17 -9.56
C MET A 19 1.93 -18.17 -10.69
N VAL A 20 2.80 -17.84 -11.66
CA VAL A 20 3.20 -18.79 -12.70
C VAL A 20 4.01 -19.93 -12.09
N GLU A 21 4.91 -19.66 -11.16
CA GLU A 21 5.67 -20.67 -10.42
C GLU A 21 4.76 -21.57 -9.57
N ALA A 22 3.60 -21.07 -9.15
CA ALA A 22 2.53 -21.85 -8.53
C ALA A 22 1.67 -22.67 -9.53
N GLY A 23 2.02 -22.65 -10.82
CA GLY A 23 1.35 -23.45 -11.85
C GLY A 23 0.09 -22.80 -12.45
N HIS A 24 -0.06 -21.47 -12.38
CA HIS A 24 -1.17 -20.74 -12.97
C HIS A 24 -0.80 -20.17 -14.36
N SER A 25 -1.82 -19.97 -15.22
CA SER A 25 -1.67 -19.29 -16.51
C SER A 25 -2.05 -17.82 -16.34
N LEU A 26 -1.18 -16.89 -16.73
CA LEU A 26 -1.38 -15.47 -16.48
C LEU A 26 -1.42 -14.62 -17.74
N SER A 27 -2.27 -13.60 -17.68
CA SER A 27 -2.22 -12.44 -18.57
C SER A 27 -1.85 -11.20 -17.75
N VAL A 28 -0.81 -10.46 -18.17
CA VAL A 28 -0.39 -9.20 -17.55
C VAL A 28 -0.70 -8.07 -18.51
N TRP A 29 -1.60 -7.20 -18.10
CA TRP A 29 -1.97 -6.02 -18.86
C TRP A 29 -1.07 -4.83 -18.53
N SER A 30 -0.71 -4.07 -19.56
CA SER A 30 -0.01 -2.80 -19.45
C SER A 30 -0.74 -1.70 -20.23
N HIS A 31 -0.91 -0.52 -19.63
CA HIS A 31 -1.55 0.60 -20.30
C HIS A 31 -0.71 1.23 -21.43
N LYS A 32 0.59 0.91 -21.48
CA LYS A 32 1.53 1.40 -22.51
C LYS A 32 1.86 0.29 -23.48
N PRO A 33 1.46 0.40 -24.75
CA PRO A 33 1.78 -0.60 -25.77
C PRO A 33 3.28 -0.89 -25.90
N GLU A 34 4.14 0.16 -25.75
CA GLU A 34 5.60 0.00 -25.79
C GLU A 34 6.13 -0.86 -24.62
N THR A 35 5.52 -0.74 -23.44
CA THR A 35 5.89 -1.60 -22.30
C THR A 35 5.46 -3.04 -22.55
N THR A 36 4.29 -3.25 -23.14
CA THR A 36 3.82 -4.59 -23.54
C THR A 36 4.76 -5.20 -24.59
N ALA A 37 5.14 -4.46 -25.62
CA ALA A 37 6.08 -4.91 -26.66
C ALA A 37 7.43 -5.30 -26.04
N MET A 38 8.00 -4.42 -25.20
CA MET A 38 9.26 -4.68 -24.50
C MET A 38 9.19 -5.95 -23.63
N LEU A 39 8.09 -6.15 -22.88
CA LEU A 39 7.92 -7.32 -22.02
C LEU A 39 7.71 -8.62 -22.84
N ARG A 40 7.05 -8.55 -24.00
CA ARG A 40 6.92 -9.69 -24.92
C ARG A 40 8.27 -10.12 -25.48
N GLU A 41 9.11 -9.17 -25.89
CA GLU A 41 10.39 -9.42 -26.52
C GLU A 41 11.47 -9.82 -25.49
N ASN A 42 11.64 -9.02 -24.44
CA ASN A 42 12.78 -9.14 -23.53
C ASN A 42 12.50 -9.98 -22.29
N ARG A 43 11.23 -10.29 -22.02
CA ARG A 43 10.80 -11.03 -20.81
C ARG A 43 11.37 -10.45 -19.50
N CYS A 44 11.68 -9.16 -19.45
CA CYS A 44 12.18 -8.48 -18.24
C CYS A 44 11.87 -6.99 -18.28
N ASN A 45 11.89 -6.36 -17.09
CA ASN A 45 11.83 -4.89 -16.96
C ASN A 45 13.06 -4.41 -16.17
N PRO A 46 14.12 -3.95 -16.88
CA PRO A 46 15.39 -3.59 -16.24
C PRO A 46 15.30 -2.37 -15.30
N LYS A 47 14.23 -1.57 -15.40
CA LYS A 47 14.02 -0.40 -14.53
C LYS A 47 13.33 -0.78 -13.21
N LEU A 48 12.46 -1.80 -13.23
CA LEU A 48 11.58 -2.12 -12.09
C LEU A 48 12.05 -3.36 -11.31
N LEU A 49 12.48 -4.41 -12.01
CA LEU A 49 12.95 -5.67 -11.39
C LEU A 49 14.26 -6.10 -12.08
N ARG A 50 15.36 -5.46 -11.70
CA ARG A 50 16.68 -5.74 -12.29
C ARG A 50 17.09 -7.20 -12.11
N GLY A 51 17.48 -7.84 -13.21
CA GLY A 51 17.98 -9.22 -13.21
C GLY A 51 16.91 -10.28 -13.01
N ILE A 52 15.62 -9.91 -13.05
CA ILE A 52 14.51 -10.86 -12.93
C ILE A 52 13.91 -11.11 -14.32
N ALA A 53 14.03 -12.33 -14.82
CA ALA A 53 13.34 -12.76 -16.02
C ALA A 53 11.92 -13.23 -15.70
N MET A 54 10.97 -12.87 -16.58
CA MET A 54 9.59 -13.34 -16.47
C MET A 54 9.44 -14.71 -17.15
N PRO A 55 8.82 -15.70 -16.46
CA PRO A 55 8.64 -17.05 -17.01
C PRO A 55 7.73 -17.05 -18.26
N GLU A 56 7.86 -18.09 -19.10
CA GLU A 56 7.11 -18.23 -20.35
C GLU A 56 5.58 -18.31 -20.16
N GLY A 57 5.10 -18.81 -19.04
CA GLY A 57 3.68 -18.90 -18.71
C GLY A 57 2.93 -17.57 -18.55
N ILE A 58 3.58 -16.42 -18.79
CA ILE A 58 2.96 -15.08 -18.75
C ILE A 58 2.72 -14.56 -20.16
N ALA A 59 1.46 -14.29 -20.50
CA ALA A 59 1.07 -13.52 -21.68
C ALA A 59 1.04 -12.03 -21.34
N PHE A 60 1.74 -11.19 -22.08
CA PHE A 60 1.69 -9.73 -21.93
C PHE A 60 0.73 -9.13 -22.95
N THR A 61 -0.16 -8.23 -22.51
CA THR A 61 -1.20 -7.64 -23.36
C THR A 61 -1.48 -6.17 -23.02
N ASP A 62 -1.98 -5.41 -23.95
CA ASP A 62 -2.57 -4.08 -23.82
C ASP A 62 -4.10 -4.11 -24.00
N ASP A 63 -4.70 -5.29 -24.17
CA ASP A 63 -6.15 -5.52 -24.23
C ASP A 63 -6.69 -5.93 -22.86
N LEU A 64 -7.63 -5.13 -22.32
CA LEU A 64 -8.29 -5.40 -21.04
C LEU A 64 -9.27 -6.59 -21.08
N SER A 65 -9.68 -7.05 -22.27
CA SER A 65 -10.52 -8.26 -22.39
C SER A 65 -9.86 -9.51 -21.82
N CYS A 66 -8.56 -9.45 -21.51
CA CYS A 66 -7.81 -10.53 -20.86
C CYS A 66 -8.40 -10.95 -19.50
N VAL A 67 -9.26 -10.11 -18.87
CA VAL A 67 -9.93 -10.43 -17.59
C VAL A 67 -11.09 -11.42 -17.75
N GLN A 68 -11.63 -11.58 -18.96
CA GLN A 68 -12.77 -12.47 -19.20
C GLN A 68 -12.41 -13.93 -18.93
N GLY A 69 -13.30 -14.61 -18.21
CA GLY A 69 -13.11 -16.00 -17.79
C GLY A 69 -11.97 -16.20 -16.78
N CYS A 70 -11.47 -15.13 -16.11
CA CYS A 70 -10.49 -15.22 -15.05
C CYS A 70 -11.19 -15.19 -13.68
N PRO A 71 -11.17 -16.26 -12.87
CA PRO A 71 -11.78 -16.25 -11.53
C PRO A 71 -11.16 -15.20 -10.59
N ILE A 72 -9.92 -14.80 -10.84
CA ILE A 72 -9.19 -13.79 -10.07
C ILE A 72 -8.62 -12.73 -11.02
N VAL A 73 -8.90 -11.46 -10.72
CA VAL A 73 -8.36 -10.29 -11.40
C VAL A 73 -7.57 -9.45 -10.38
N VAL A 74 -6.27 -9.33 -10.60
CA VAL A 74 -5.36 -8.64 -9.70
C VAL A 74 -5.10 -7.23 -10.18
N LEU A 75 -5.44 -6.21 -9.39
CA LEU A 75 -5.18 -4.80 -9.68
C LEU A 75 -3.85 -4.38 -9.04
N ALA A 76 -2.86 -4.09 -9.88
CA ALA A 76 -1.50 -3.69 -9.51
C ALA A 76 -1.10 -2.33 -10.13
N VAL A 77 -2.07 -1.45 -10.30
CA VAL A 77 -1.88 -0.08 -10.80
C VAL A 77 -1.59 0.89 -9.64
N PRO A 78 -1.01 2.08 -9.87
CA PRO A 78 -0.89 3.12 -8.83
C PRO A 78 -2.25 3.51 -8.25
N SER A 79 -2.30 3.99 -6.98
CA SER A 79 -3.53 4.34 -6.29
C SER A 79 -4.43 5.31 -7.09
N PHE A 80 -3.84 6.34 -7.68
CA PHE A 80 -4.56 7.34 -8.48
C PHE A 80 -5.19 6.78 -9.77
N ALA A 81 -4.75 5.62 -10.24
CA ALA A 81 -5.26 4.99 -11.47
C ALA A 81 -6.33 3.92 -11.21
N VAL A 82 -6.64 3.61 -9.95
CA VAL A 82 -7.59 2.54 -9.59
C VAL A 82 -8.98 2.85 -10.08
N CYS A 83 -9.49 4.07 -9.87
CA CYS A 83 -10.83 4.49 -10.29
C CYS A 83 -11.02 4.36 -11.80
N GLU A 84 -10.16 4.99 -12.60
CA GLU A 84 -10.23 4.92 -14.07
C GLU A 84 -10.10 3.48 -14.59
N THR A 85 -9.22 2.69 -13.95
CA THR A 85 -9.04 1.28 -14.31
C THR A 85 -10.29 0.46 -14.00
N ALA A 86 -10.91 0.67 -12.84
CA ALA A 86 -12.14 0.01 -12.43
C ALA A 86 -13.30 0.32 -13.40
N GLN A 87 -13.44 1.58 -13.82
CA GLN A 87 -14.44 1.98 -14.82
C GLN A 87 -14.27 1.25 -16.15
N LYS A 88 -13.03 1.13 -16.64
CA LYS A 88 -12.73 0.40 -17.87
C LYS A 88 -12.94 -1.11 -17.75
N LEU A 89 -12.70 -1.68 -16.58
CA LEU A 89 -12.88 -3.10 -16.30
C LEU A 89 -14.34 -3.46 -16.08
N SER A 90 -15.14 -2.57 -15.49
CA SER A 90 -16.53 -2.85 -15.10
C SER A 90 -17.36 -3.53 -16.21
N PRO A 91 -17.37 -3.07 -17.47
CA PRO A 91 -18.17 -3.73 -18.53
C PRO A 91 -17.60 -5.09 -18.97
N LEU A 92 -16.37 -5.45 -18.58
CA LEU A 92 -15.68 -6.66 -18.99
C LEU A 92 -15.71 -7.75 -17.91
N LEU A 93 -16.04 -7.36 -16.67
CA LEU A 93 -16.02 -8.26 -15.52
C LEU A 93 -17.31 -9.09 -15.45
N GLU A 94 -17.14 -10.34 -15.05
CA GLU A 94 -18.21 -11.32 -14.84
C GLU A 94 -18.53 -11.43 -13.34
N GLU A 95 -19.76 -11.82 -13.01
CA GLU A 95 -20.19 -12.03 -11.63
C GLU A 95 -19.35 -13.11 -10.94
N GLY A 96 -18.96 -12.85 -9.69
CA GLY A 96 -18.19 -13.80 -8.87
C GLY A 96 -16.67 -13.73 -9.07
N GLN A 97 -16.16 -12.95 -10.03
CA GLN A 97 -14.71 -12.74 -10.15
C GLN A 97 -14.17 -11.99 -8.93
N ALA A 98 -13.15 -12.54 -8.26
CA ALA A 98 -12.50 -11.88 -7.14
C ALA A 98 -11.54 -10.78 -7.62
N LEU A 99 -11.77 -9.53 -7.18
CA LEU A 99 -10.89 -8.40 -7.47
C LEU A 99 -9.84 -8.28 -6.37
N VAL A 100 -8.60 -8.65 -6.67
CA VAL A 100 -7.49 -8.57 -5.71
C VAL A 100 -6.77 -7.24 -5.84
N LEU A 101 -6.93 -6.39 -4.85
CA LEU A 101 -6.31 -5.05 -4.80
C LEU A 101 -4.91 -5.13 -4.19
N LEU A 102 -3.89 -4.82 -4.98
CA LEU A 102 -2.50 -4.70 -4.54
C LEU A 102 -2.08 -3.25 -4.30
N SER A 103 -2.83 -2.29 -4.83
CA SER A 103 -2.56 -0.86 -4.70
C SER A 103 -2.74 -0.42 -3.25
N LYS A 104 -1.88 0.48 -2.79
CA LYS A 104 -1.87 0.98 -1.41
C LYS A 104 -1.96 2.50 -1.45
N GLY A 105 -3.04 3.07 -0.93
CA GLY A 105 -3.32 4.50 -0.97
C GLY A 105 -4.79 4.81 -0.81
N PHE A 106 -5.19 6.00 -1.23
CA PHE A 106 -6.55 6.54 -1.16
C PHE A 106 -7.00 7.06 -2.52
N ASP A 107 -8.31 7.12 -2.73
CA ASP A 107 -8.92 7.79 -3.88
C ASP A 107 -9.10 9.28 -3.58
N LEU A 108 -8.12 10.09 -3.97
CA LEU A 108 -8.13 11.54 -3.73
C LEU A 108 -9.21 12.31 -4.50
N GLN A 109 -9.81 11.70 -5.50
CA GLN A 109 -10.83 12.36 -6.32
C GLN A 109 -12.23 12.18 -5.74
N HIS A 110 -12.41 11.21 -4.84
CA HIS A 110 -13.70 10.87 -4.27
C HIS A 110 -13.59 10.75 -2.74
N ASP A 111 -13.63 11.92 -2.07
CA ASP A 111 -13.64 12.05 -0.60
C ASP A 111 -12.52 11.31 0.14
N CYS A 112 -11.38 11.09 -0.52
CA CYS A 112 -10.25 10.34 0.04
C CYS A 112 -10.62 8.95 0.57
N CYS A 113 -11.63 8.29 -0.03
CA CYS A 113 -12.09 6.98 0.40
C CYS A 113 -11.04 5.87 0.18
N LEU A 114 -11.27 4.71 0.77
CA LEU A 114 -10.44 3.52 0.53
C LEU A 114 -10.61 3.04 -0.94
N LEU A 115 -9.56 2.43 -1.46
CA LEU A 115 -9.59 1.94 -2.85
C LEU A 115 -10.58 0.78 -3.05
N SER A 116 -10.86 0.00 -2.00
CA SER A 116 -11.92 -1.01 -2.03
C SER A 116 -13.31 -0.38 -2.20
N ASP A 117 -13.57 0.75 -1.55
CA ASP A 117 -14.84 1.50 -1.73
C ASP A 117 -14.95 2.02 -3.16
N THR A 118 -13.84 2.50 -3.72
CA THR A 118 -13.76 2.88 -5.14
C THR A 118 -14.14 1.71 -6.05
N LEU A 119 -13.57 0.51 -5.81
CA LEU A 119 -13.90 -0.67 -6.61
C LEU A 119 -15.37 -1.06 -6.49
N VAL A 120 -15.94 -1.04 -5.27
CA VAL A 120 -17.35 -1.34 -5.05
C VAL A 120 -18.25 -0.31 -5.73
N ARG A 121 -17.88 0.97 -5.72
CA ARG A 121 -18.62 2.04 -6.38
C ARG A 121 -18.64 1.86 -7.91
N GLU A 122 -17.50 1.55 -8.53
CA GLU A 122 -17.39 1.49 -10.00
C GLU A 122 -17.84 0.14 -10.60
N VAL A 123 -17.65 -0.97 -9.85
CA VAL A 123 -17.94 -2.32 -10.34
C VAL A 123 -19.21 -2.90 -9.74
N GLY A 124 -19.63 -2.42 -8.59
CA GLY A 124 -20.73 -3.00 -7.80
C GLY A 124 -20.27 -4.17 -6.94
N THR A 125 -21.21 -4.76 -6.20
CA THR A 125 -20.96 -5.88 -5.27
C THR A 125 -20.88 -7.25 -5.95
N ARG A 126 -21.09 -7.32 -7.27
CA ARG A 126 -21.05 -8.58 -8.04
C ARG A 126 -19.65 -9.24 -8.05
N CYS A 127 -18.60 -8.44 -7.86
CA CYS A 127 -17.21 -8.88 -7.80
C CYS A 127 -16.67 -8.59 -6.41
N PRO A 128 -16.46 -9.60 -5.54
CA PRO A 128 -15.93 -9.38 -4.20
C PRO A 128 -14.50 -8.80 -4.26
N VAL A 129 -14.23 -7.78 -3.44
CA VAL A 129 -12.92 -7.16 -3.34
C VAL A 129 -12.11 -7.81 -2.22
N VAL A 130 -10.84 -8.10 -2.51
CA VAL A 130 -9.86 -8.65 -1.57
C VAL A 130 -8.63 -7.75 -1.56
N ALA A 131 -8.35 -7.04 -0.48
CA ALA A 131 -7.12 -6.29 -0.33
C ALA A 131 -5.97 -7.25 0.06
N LEU A 132 -4.88 -7.28 -0.73
CA LEU A 132 -3.70 -8.06 -0.43
C LEU A 132 -2.60 -7.14 0.09
N THR A 133 -2.35 -7.18 1.41
CA THR A 133 -1.45 -6.26 2.10
C THR A 133 -0.47 -6.99 3.02
N GLY A 134 0.62 -6.33 3.39
CA GLY A 134 1.65 -6.90 4.27
C GLY A 134 3.06 -6.62 3.77
N PRO A 135 4.10 -7.07 4.49
CA PRO A 135 5.51 -6.87 4.15
C PRO A 135 5.85 -7.63 2.86
N SER A 136 5.94 -6.93 1.73
CA SER A 136 6.04 -7.55 0.41
C SER A 136 6.75 -6.66 -0.60
N HIS A 137 8.07 -6.48 -0.45
CA HIS A 137 8.87 -5.83 -1.49
C HIS A 137 8.93 -6.70 -2.75
N ALA A 138 8.64 -6.08 -3.89
CA ALA A 138 8.60 -6.76 -5.19
C ALA A 138 9.93 -7.45 -5.53
N GLU A 139 11.04 -6.82 -5.14
CA GLU A 139 12.41 -7.30 -5.35
C GLU A 139 12.69 -8.60 -4.59
N GLU A 140 12.10 -8.78 -3.42
CA GLU A 140 12.24 -9.97 -2.58
C GLU A 140 11.31 -11.08 -3.05
N VAL A 141 10.03 -10.77 -3.25
CA VAL A 141 9.03 -11.74 -3.72
C VAL A 141 9.44 -12.33 -5.07
N SER A 142 9.93 -11.50 -6.00
CA SER A 142 10.36 -11.97 -7.32
C SER A 142 11.57 -12.91 -7.29
N ARG A 143 12.31 -12.96 -6.17
CA ARG A 143 13.44 -13.87 -5.92
C ARG A 143 13.07 -15.10 -5.09
N GLY A 144 11.80 -15.28 -4.74
CA GLY A 144 11.35 -16.39 -3.91
C GLY A 144 11.77 -16.29 -2.44
N ILE A 145 12.04 -15.06 -1.95
CA ILE A 145 12.36 -14.85 -0.53
C ILE A 145 11.09 -15.03 0.32
N PRO A 146 11.17 -15.76 1.46
CA PRO A 146 10.00 -15.99 2.31
C PRO A 146 9.26 -14.72 2.68
N THR A 147 7.98 -14.66 2.33
CA THR A 147 7.11 -13.50 2.48
C THR A 147 5.75 -13.94 3.01
N ALA A 148 5.16 -13.16 3.89
CA ALA A 148 3.81 -13.40 4.39
C ALA A 148 2.96 -12.12 4.27
N VAL A 149 1.71 -12.28 3.77
CA VAL A 149 0.75 -11.20 3.57
C VAL A 149 -0.65 -11.59 4.04
N VAL A 150 -1.57 -10.64 4.03
CA VAL A 150 -2.99 -10.84 4.39
C VAL A 150 -3.86 -10.59 3.17
N ALA A 151 -4.76 -11.52 2.88
CA ALA A 151 -5.91 -11.34 2.00
C ALA A 151 -7.11 -10.92 2.87
N ALA A 152 -7.45 -9.65 2.84
CA ALA A 152 -8.52 -9.07 3.65
C ALA A 152 -9.76 -8.81 2.80
N SER A 153 -10.90 -9.36 3.23
CA SER A 153 -12.19 -9.17 2.54
C SER A 153 -13.36 -9.43 3.50
N PRO A 154 -14.48 -8.70 3.41
CA PRO A 154 -15.71 -9.08 4.08
C PRO A 154 -16.33 -10.35 3.49
N CYS A 155 -15.98 -10.74 2.25
CA CYS A 155 -16.36 -11.99 1.64
C CYS A 155 -15.32 -13.07 1.96
N ARG A 156 -15.68 -13.99 2.85
CA ARG A 156 -14.81 -15.08 3.31
C ARG A 156 -14.35 -15.97 2.16
N GLU A 157 -15.28 -16.35 1.30
CA GLU A 157 -15.03 -17.25 0.17
C GLU A 157 -14.01 -16.66 -0.80
N ALA A 158 -14.07 -15.35 -1.05
CA ALA A 158 -13.11 -14.65 -1.89
C ALA A 158 -11.72 -14.59 -1.24
N ALA A 159 -11.64 -14.29 0.06
CA ALA A 159 -10.36 -14.28 0.78
C ALA A 159 -9.71 -15.67 0.80
N GLU A 160 -10.49 -16.75 1.05
CA GLU A 160 -10.02 -18.13 1.04
C GLU A 160 -9.62 -18.59 -0.38
N LEU A 161 -10.37 -18.18 -1.43
CA LEU A 161 -10.00 -18.42 -2.82
C LEU A 161 -8.63 -17.81 -3.14
N VAL A 162 -8.41 -16.55 -2.79
CA VAL A 162 -7.14 -15.86 -2.98
C VAL A 162 -6.02 -16.54 -2.19
N GLN A 163 -6.25 -16.84 -0.92
CA GLN A 163 -5.30 -17.57 -0.07
C GLN A 163 -4.87 -18.90 -0.72
N LYS A 164 -5.83 -19.74 -1.08
CA LYS A 164 -5.58 -21.06 -1.65
C LYS A 164 -4.88 -21.01 -3.01
N THR A 165 -5.23 -19.99 -3.82
CA THR A 165 -4.73 -19.92 -5.20
C THR A 165 -3.36 -19.26 -5.28
N LEU A 166 -3.10 -18.21 -4.49
CA LEU A 166 -1.88 -17.41 -4.62
C LEU A 166 -0.78 -17.78 -3.61
N SER A 167 -1.06 -18.67 -2.64
CA SER A 167 -0.02 -19.14 -1.71
C SER A 167 0.97 -20.09 -2.41
N THR A 168 2.25 -19.96 -2.07
CA THR A 168 3.34 -20.84 -2.50
C THR A 168 4.18 -21.25 -1.30
N ASP A 169 5.22 -22.05 -1.50
CA ASP A 169 6.13 -22.48 -0.43
C ASP A 169 6.85 -21.29 0.23
N TYR A 170 7.05 -20.20 -0.49
CA TYR A 170 7.73 -18.98 0.00
C TYR A 170 6.80 -17.76 0.13
N PHE A 171 5.58 -17.81 -0.41
CA PHE A 171 4.61 -16.72 -0.33
C PHE A 171 3.37 -17.17 0.41
N ARG A 172 3.31 -16.84 1.71
CA ARG A 172 2.23 -17.28 2.60
C ARG A 172 1.15 -16.23 2.73
N ILE A 173 -0.11 -16.63 2.59
CA ILE A 173 -1.26 -15.73 2.71
C ILE A 173 -2.11 -16.11 3.92
N TYR A 174 -2.39 -15.15 4.79
CA TYR A 174 -3.37 -15.24 5.86
C TYR A 174 -4.66 -14.56 5.44
N THR A 175 -5.80 -14.91 6.01
CA THR A 175 -7.08 -14.25 5.72
C THR A 175 -7.50 -13.34 6.87
N SER A 176 -8.25 -12.26 6.54
CA SER A 176 -8.86 -11.36 7.53
C SER A 176 -10.21 -10.86 7.01
N PRO A 177 -11.23 -10.71 7.88
CA PRO A 177 -12.48 -10.05 7.50
C PRO A 177 -12.38 -8.51 7.48
N ASP A 178 -11.32 -7.93 8.08
CA ASP A 178 -11.14 -6.49 8.26
C ASP A 178 -10.35 -5.88 7.10
N ILE A 179 -11.05 -5.59 5.99
CA ILE A 179 -10.47 -4.95 4.82
C ILE A 179 -10.07 -3.49 5.11
N VAL A 180 -10.85 -2.79 5.94
CA VAL A 180 -10.63 -1.37 6.27
C VAL A 180 -9.26 -1.15 6.90
N SER A 181 -8.97 -1.84 8.01
CA SER A 181 -7.68 -1.68 8.69
C SER A 181 -6.52 -2.23 7.86
N ALA A 182 -6.74 -3.29 7.07
CA ALA A 182 -5.72 -3.85 6.20
C ALA A 182 -5.29 -2.84 5.11
N GLU A 183 -6.23 -2.16 4.45
CA GLU A 183 -5.93 -1.11 3.47
C GLU A 183 -5.30 0.12 4.11
N LEU A 184 -5.86 0.59 5.24
CA LEU A 184 -5.31 1.72 5.98
C LEU A 184 -3.86 1.49 6.41
N GLY A 185 -3.55 0.29 6.93
CA GLY A 185 -2.19 -0.08 7.27
C GLY A 185 -1.26 0.05 6.07
N GLY A 186 -1.66 -0.49 4.92
CA GLY A 186 -0.91 -0.39 3.67
C GLY A 186 -0.75 1.03 3.13
N ALA A 187 -1.73 1.91 3.32
CA ALA A 187 -1.70 3.29 2.87
C ALA A 187 -0.89 4.19 3.82
N MET A 188 -1.22 4.17 5.12
CA MET A 188 -0.63 5.07 6.11
C MET A 188 0.81 4.73 6.47
N LYS A 189 1.25 3.47 6.37
CA LYS A 189 2.68 3.13 6.54
C LYS A 189 3.59 3.96 5.65
N ASN A 190 3.11 4.38 4.48
CA ASN A 190 3.87 5.19 3.54
C ASN A 190 4.13 6.60 4.10
N ILE A 191 3.18 7.18 4.85
CA ILE A 191 3.37 8.44 5.58
C ILE A 191 4.45 8.26 6.65
N MET A 192 4.35 7.18 7.42
CA MET A 192 5.31 6.89 8.50
C MET A 192 6.71 6.63 7.94
N ALA A 193 6.82 5.98 6.78
CA ALA A 193 8.11 5.79 6.11
C ALA A 193 8.73 7.12 5.65
N VAL A 194 7.92 8.10 5.21
CA VAL A 194 8.40 9.45 4.94
C VAL A 194 8.88 10.12 6.23
N ALA A 195 8.10 10.04 7.31
CA ALA A 195 8.46 10.63 8.62
C ALA A 195 9.79 10.04 9.16
N VAL A 196 9.95 8.72 9.09
CA VAL A 196 11.20 8.03 9.46
C VAL A 196 12.34 8.46 8.54
N GLY A 197 12.09 8.59 7.24
CA GLY A 197 13.09 9.09 6.30
C GLY A 197 13.54 10.52 6.62
N ILE A 198 12.59 11.43 6.93
CA ILE A 198 12.89 12.80 7.36
C ILE A 198 13.75 12.78 8.64
N SER A 199 13.37 11.96 9.63
CA SER A 199 14.13 11.78 10.87
C SER A 199 15.57 11.32 10.62
N ASP A 200 15.76 10.32 9.74
CA ASP A 200 17.08 9.82 9.35
C ASP A 200 17.90 10.92 8.64
N GLY A 201 17.29 11.65 7.68
CA GLY A 201 17.93 12.72 6.92
C GLY A 201 18.29 13.94 7.78
N TYR A 202 17.51 14.22 8.82
CA TYR A 202 17.76 15.28 9.80
C TYR A 202 18.87 14.91 10.80
N GLY A 203 19.29 13.64 10.85
CA GLY A 203 20.37 13.16 11.70
C GLY A 203 19.91 12.56 13.04
N TYR A 204 18.64 12.24 13.21
CA TYR A 204 18.16 11.53 14.40
C TYR A 204 18.46 10.01 14.32
N GLY A 205 18.52 9.37 15.49
CA GLY A 205 18.90 7.97 15.62
C GLY A 205 17.74 6.99 15.72
N ASP A 206 18.09 5.74 16.04
CA ASP A 206 17.14 4.61 16.06
C ASP A 206 16.03 4.72 17.12
N ASN A 207 16.29 5.41 18.24
CA ASN A 207 15.24 5.66 19.24
C ASN A 207 14.10 6.50 18.66
N THR A 208 14.41 7.55 17.89
CA THR A 208 13.40 8.37 17.23
C THR A 208 12.65 7.58 16.16
N LYS A 209 13.36 6.76 15.41
CA LYS A 209 12.76 5.85 14.43
C LYS A 209 11.76 4.89 15.08
N ALA A 210 12.15 4.22 16.17
CA ALA A 210 11.29 3.31 16.91
C ALA A 210 10.06 4.03 17.47
N MET A 211 10.26 5.23 18.05
CA MET A 211 9.17 6.08 18.55
C MET A 211 8.18 6.44 17.44
N LEU A 212 8.65 6.91 16.28
CA LEU A 212 7.80 7.27 15.16
C LEU A 212 6.99 6.06 14.65
N MET A 213 7.60 4.89 14.55
CA MET A 213 6.92 3.68 14.12
C MET A 213 5.84 3.26 15.13
N THR A 214 6.15 3.25 16.44
CA THR A 214 5.21 2.87 17.49
C THR A 214 4.04 3.85 17.59
N ARG A 215 4.32 5.15 17.60
CA ARG A 215 3.26 6.18 17.63
C ARG A 215 2.48 6.23 16.32
N GLY A 216 3.12 5.93 15.19
CA GLY A 216 2.45 5.80 13.89
C GLY A 216 1.38 4.71 13.88
N ILE A 217 1.65 3.55 14.50
CA ILE A 217 0.64 2.49 14.66
C ILE A 217 -0.57 2.98 15.47
N ALA A 218 -0.34 3.76 16.52
CA ALA A 218 -1.43 4.33 17.30
C ALA A 218 -2.30 5.30 16.47
N GLU A 219 -1.69 6.14 15.61
CA GLU A 219 -2.43 6.98 14.69
C GLU A 219 -3.21 6.18 13.65
N MET A 220 -2.60 5.12 13.08
CA MET A 220 -3.29 4.20 12.17
C MET A 220 -4.52 3.56 12.84
N ALA A 221 -4.37 3.11 14.10
CA ALA A 221 -5.45 2.47 14.84
C ALA A 221 -6.61 3.45 15.10
N ARG A 222 -6.32 4.72 15.45
CA ARG A 222 -7.35 5.75 15.64
C ARG A 222 -8.16 6.00 14.36
N LEU A 223 -7.48 6.21 13.24
CA LEU A 223 -8.17 6.40 11.97
C LEU A 223 -8.92 5.13 11.54
N GLY A 224 -8.32 3.95 11.77
CA GLY A 224 -8.97 2.67 11.49
C GLY A 224 -10.29 2.50 12.23
N GLN A 225 -10.30 2.77 13.54
CA GLN A 225 -11.51 2.71 14.35
C GLN A 225 -12.58 3.73 13.90
N LEU A 226 -12.16 4.94 13.53
CA LEU A 226 -13.07 5.95 12.99
C LEU A 226 -13.78 5.49 11.71
N LEU A 227 -13.07 4.75 10.86
CA LEU A 227 -13.60 4.23 9.59
C LEU A 227 -14.24 2.84 9.72
N GLY A 228 -14.44 2.32 10.94
CA GLY A 228 -15.10 1.05 11.19
C GLY A 228 -14.19 -0.19 11.16
N GLY A 229 -12.89 -0.01 11.11
CA GLY A 229 -11.88 -1.07 11.22
C GLY A 229 -11.57 -1.44 12.67
N LYS A 230 -10.65 -2.40 12.85
CA LYS A 230 -10.28 -2.99 14.15
C LYS A 230 -8.83 -2.66 14.50
N ALA A 231 -8.61 -2.16 15.73
CA ALA A 231 -7.28 -1.80 16.21
C ALA A 231 -6.30 -3.00 16.20
N GLU A 232 -6.78 -4.20 16.49
CA GLU A 232 -5.98 -5.42 16.54
C GLU A 232 -5.32 -5.75 15.20
N THR A 233 -5.94 -5.41 14.08
CA THR A 233 -5.41 -5.65 12.73
C THR A 233 -4.07 -4.94 12.52
N PHE A 234 -3.87 -3.78 13.15
CA PHE A 234 -2.61 -3.02 13.04
C PHE A 234 -1.43 -3.67 13.77
N SER A 235 -1.68 -4.61 14.69
CA SER A 235 -0.63 -5.42 15.33
C SER A 235 -0.13 -6.58 14.44
N GLY A 236 -0.78 -6.82 13.30
CA GLY A 236 -0.50 -7.90 12.35
C GLY A 236 0.40 -7.48 11.18
N LEU A 237 0.37 -8.35 10.15
CA LEU A 237 1.18 -8.18 8.92
C LEU A 237 0.82 -6.91 8.16
N SER A 238 -0.47 -6.55 8.07
CA SER A 238 -0.95 -5.35 7.35
C SER A 238 -0.62 -4.04 8.08
N GLY A 239 -0.36 -4.09 9.38
CA GLY A 239 0.04 -2.95 10.20
C GLY A 239 1.55 -2.95 10.49
N VAL A 240 1.91 -3.47 11.67
CA VAL A 240 3.30 -3.50 12.16
C VAL A 240 4.27 -4.14 11.17
N GLY A 241 3.89 -5.26 10.55
CA GLY A 241 4.78 -5.97 9.61
C GLY A 241 5.14 -5.12 8.39
N ASP A 242 4.13 -4.56 7.72
CA ASP A 242 4.32 -3.73 6.52
C ASP A 242 4.97 -2.37 6.86
N LEU A 243 4.68 -1.83 8.05
CA LEU A 243 5.32 -0.62 8.56
C LEU A 243 6.83 -0.81 8.76
N ILE A 244 7.24 -1.85 9.50
CA ILE A 244 8.66 -2.11 9.80
C ILE A 244 9.44 -2.24 8.50
N VAL A 245 9.02 -3.12 7.61
CA VAL A 245 9.76 -3.35 6.35
C VAL A 245 9.87 -2.07 5.52
N THR A 246 8.81 -1.24 5.49
CA THR A 246 8.79 -0.01 4.70
C THR A 246 9.66 1.09 5.31
N CYS A 247 9.74 1.18 6.63
CA CYS A 247 10.52 2.19 7.35
C CYS A 247 12.03 1.87 7.40
N VAL A 248 12.42 0.59 7.38
CA VAL A 248 13.84 0.21 7.50
C VAL A 248 14.49 -0.11 6.15
N SER A 249 13.71 -0.50 5.15
CA SER A 249 14.24 -0.95 3.85
C SER A 249 14.80 0.20 3.02
N ASN A 250 15.94 -0.07 2.38
CA ASN A 250 16.52 0.81 1.36
C ASN A 250 15.73 0.79 0.03
N HIS A 251 14.85 -0.19 -0.18
CA HIS A 251 13.96 -0.25 -1.34
C HIS A 251 12.76 0.70 -1.21
N SER A 252 12.50 1.25 0.00
CA SER A 252 11.36 2.14 0.23
C SER A 252 11.57 3.51 -0.41
N ARG A 253 10.80 3.78 -1.46
CA ARG A 253 10.76 5.09 -2.13
C ARG A 253 10.27 6.20 -1.19
N ASN A 254 9.32 5.89 -0.32
CA ASN A 254 8.80 6.83 0.67
C ASN A 254 9.89 7.21 1.70
N ARG A 255 10.62 6.24 2.24
CA ARG A 255 11.75 6.51 3.13
C ARG A 255 12.85 7.30 2.43
N ARG A 256 13.22 6.94 1.19
CA ARG A 256 14.21 7.68 0.39
C ARG A 256 13.77 9.13 0.15
N PHE A 257 12.52 9.37 -0.19
CA PHE A 257 11.96 10.71 -0.32
C PHE A 257 12.10 11.50 0.99
N GLY A 258 11.69 10.91 2.11
CA GLY A 258 11.83 11.52 3.43
C GLY A 258 13.28 11.87 3.77
N LEU A 259 14.22 10.96 3.48
CA LEU A 259 15.65 11.18 3.72
C LEU A 259 16.20 12.41 2.96
N LEU A 260 15.78 12.60 1.71
CA LEU A 260 16.16 13.77 0.92
C LEU A 260 15.60 15.07 1.52
N VAL A 261 14.31 15.06 1.89
CA VAL A 261 13.66 16.23 2.53
C VAL A 261 14.29 16.54 3.88
N GLY A 262 14.53 15.52 4.72
CA GLY A 262 15.19 15.67 6.02
C GLY A 262 16.63 16.19 5.92
N GLY A 263 17.33 15.86 4.82
CA GLY A 263 18.65 16.40 4.48
C GLY A 263 18.63 17.82 3.91
N GLY A 264 17.46 18.48 3.88
CA GLY A 264 17.32 19.88 3.44
C GLY A 264 16.96 20.06 1.96
N MET A 265 16.72 18.98 1.21
CA MET A 265 16.30 19.09 -0.19
C MET A 265 14.84 19.59 -0.26
N PRO A 266 14.52 20.59 -1.13
CA PRO A 266 13.13 21.01 -1.36
C PRO A 266 12.22 19.84 -1.80
N VAL A 267 10.98 19.83 -1.34
CA VAL A 267 10.03 18.72 -1.55
C VAL A 267 9.86 18.39 -3.04
N GLU A 268 9.72 19.40 -3.90
CA GLU A 268 9.55 19.22 -5.35
C GLU A 268 10.78 18.57 -5.98
N GLN A 269 11.97 18.98 -5.54
CA GLN A 269 13.24 18.41 -5.99
C GLN A 269 13.39 16.96 -5.54
N ALA A 270 13.03 16.67 -4.28
CA ALA A 270 13.07 15.32 -3.72
C ALA A 270 12.11 14.37 -4.46
N LEU A 271 10.91 14.84 -4.85
CA LEU A 271 9.96 14.07 -5.67
C LEU A 271 10.55 13.75 -7.06
N GLN A 272 11.21 14.71 -7.69
CA GLN A 272 11.88 14.51 -8.99
C GLN A 272 13.05 13.53 -8.87
N GLU A 273 13.87 13.66 -7.83
CA GLU A 273 15.05 12.80 -7.59
C GLU A 273 14.66 11.34 -7.31
N VAL A 274 13.52 11.09 -6.64
CA VAL A 274 13.00 9.73 -6.47
C VAL A 274 12.58 9.12 -7.81
N GLY A 275 12.08 9.94 -8.75
CA GLY A 275 11.76 9.54 -10.13
C GLY A 275 10.63 8.51 -10.25
N ALA A 276 9.82 8.33 -9.21
CA ALA A 276 8.70 7.40 -9.16
C ALA A 276 7.62 7.92 -8.19
N VAL A 277 6.43 7.34 -8.26
CA VAL A 277 5.31 7.71 -7.38
C VAL A 277 5.70 7.51 -5.90
N VAL A 278 5.55 8.57 -5.12
CA VAL A 278 5.71 8.59 -3.66
C VAL A 278 4.31 8.59 -3.03
N GLU A 279 3.78 7.40 -2.77
CA GLU A 279 2.41 7.23 -2.24
C GLU A 279 2.22 7.93 -0.89
N GLY A 280 3.28 8.02 -0.06
CA GLY A 280 3.24 8.72 1.23
C GLY A 280 2.94 10.22 1.11
N PHE A 281 3.34 10.88 0.02
CA PHE A 281 2.98 12.27 -0.24
C PHE A 281 1.48 12.44 -0.47
N PHE A 282 0.89 11.57 -1.29
CA PHE A 282 -0.55 11.59 -1.58
C PHE A 282 -1.38 11.15 -0.36
N ALA A 283 -0.93 10.10 0.34
CA ALA A 283 -1.59 9.63 1.56
C ALA A 283 -1.61 10.69 2.67
N THR A 284 -0.57 11.52 2.79
CA THR A 284 -0.54 12.64 3.75
C THR A 284 -1.70 13.61 3.50
N ARG A 285 -1.99 13.94 2.25
CA ARG A 285 -3.11 14.82 1.89
C ARG A 285 -4.45 14.17 2.22
N ALA A 286 -4.62 12.89 1.84
CA ALA A 286 -5.84 12.15 2.10
C ALA A 286 -6.16 12.05 3.59
N VAL A 287 -5.20 11.67 4.41
CA VAL A 287 -5.37 11.54 5.86
C VAL A 287 -5.71 12.89 6.50
N HIS A 288 -5.06 13.98 6.07
CA HIS A 288 -5.39 15.31 6.55
C HIS A 288 -6.85 15.69 6.25
N GLU A 289 -7.33 15.45 5.03
CA GLU A 289 -8.72 15.74 4.65
C GLU A 289 -9.72 14.87 5.43
N LEU A 290 -9.43 13.58 5.62
CA LEU A 290 -10.28 12.66 6.38
C LEU A 290 -10.39 13.04 7.86
N THR A 291 -9.32 13.56 8.46
CA THR A 291 -9.24 13.81 9.91
C THR A 291 -9.60 15.24 10.31
N ALA A 292 -9.50 16.21 9.38
CA ALA A 292 -9.73 17.62 9.66
C ALA A 292 -11.13 17.90 10.23
N LYS A 293 -12.15 17.19 9.75
CA LYS A 293 -13.54 17.36 10.21
C LYS A 293 -13.82 16.66 11.55
N GLN A 294 -13.01 15.69 11.94
CA GLN A 294 -13.24 14.79 13.08
C GLN A 294 -12.42 15.15 14.31
N GLN A 295 -11.54 16.17 14.23
CA GLN A 295 -10.61 16.59 15.29
C GLN A 295 -9.80 15.42 15.87
N LEU A 296 -9.45 14.43 15.03
CA LEU A 296 -8.70 13.28 15.44
C LEU A 296 -7.23 13.64 15.74
N ASP A 297 -6.70 13.19 16.88
CA ASP A 297 -5.32 13.49 17.26
C ASP A 297 -4.31 12.66 16.43
N MET A 298 -3.76 13.30 15.40
CA MET A 298 -2.87 12.70 14.40
C MET A 298 -1.56 13.49 14.27
N PRO A 299 -0.76 13.58 15.37
CA PRO A 299 0.41 14.47 15.39
C PRO A 299 1.45 14.22 14.32
N ILE A 300 1.77 12.95 14.00
CA ILE A 300 2.77 12.63 12.96
C ILE A 300 2.20 12.96 11.58
N CYS A 301 0.96 12.55 11.29
CA CYS A 301 0.32 12.84 10.01
C CYS A 301 0.17 14.35 9.79
N ASN A 302 -0.21 15.12 10.82
CA ASN A 302 -0.31 16.58 10.74
C ASN A 302 1.05 17.24 10.53
N ALA A 303 2.10 16.76 11.20
CA ALA A 303 3.47 17.22 10.97
C ALA A 303 3.93 16.96 9.53
N MET A 304 3.62 15.78 8.99
CA MET A 304 3.92 15.47 7.59
C MET A 304 3.16 16.39 6.63
N TYR A 305 1.90 16.71 6.93
CA TYR A 305 1.14 17.66 6.13
C TYR A 305 1.75 19.06 6.16
N ALA A 306 2.10 19.55 7.34
CA ALA A 306 2.76 20.85 7.52
C ALA A 306 4.08 20.95 6.73
N ILE A 307 4.93 19.93 6.78
CA ILE A 307 6.20 19.89 6.05
C ILE A 307 5.98 19.74 4.55
N LEU A 308 5.19 18.73 4.13
CA LEU A 308 5.13 18.28 2.75
C LEU A 308 4.15 19.07 1.90
N VAL A 309 3.08 19.64 2.48
CA VAL A 309 2.03 20.36 1.76
C VAL A 309 2.10 21.86 2.02
N GLU A 310 2.18 22.26 3.29
CA GLU A 310 2.22 23.67 3.68
C GLU A 310 3.64 24.27 3.58
N ARG A 311 4.68 23.42 3.39
CA ARG A 311 6.10 23.85 3.29
C ARG A 311 6.60 24.60 4.53
N GLN A 312 6.06 24.25 5.70
CA GLN A 312 6.55 24.82 6.95
C GLN A 312 8.02 24.39 7.21
N PRO A 313 8.83 25.25 7.85
CA PRO A 313 10.21 24.93 8.19
C PRO A 313 10.31 23.67 9.06
N LEU A 314 11.18 22.75 8.69
CA LEU A 314 11.33 21.44 9.36
C LEU A 314 11.59 21.59 10.86
N ASP A 315 12.52 22.50 11.24
CA ASP A 315 12.87 22.77 12.65
C ASP A 315 11.66 23.21 13.46
N SER A 316 10.81 24.09 12.91
CA SER A 316 9.61 24.59 13.58
C SER A 316 8.61 23.45 13.84
N VAL A 317 8.38 22.58 12.86
CA VAL A 317 7.45 21.46 13.00
C VAL A 317 7.98 20.43 14.00
N ILE A 318 9.28 20.12 13.96
CA ILE A 318 9.90 19.22 14.93
C ILE A 318 9.77 19.76 16.35
N GLN A 319 10.08 21.04 16.57
CA GLN A 319 9.93 21.67 17.89
C GLN A 319 8.48 21.61 18.40
N THR A 320 7.50 21.84 17.53
CA THR A 320 6.08 21.72 17.87
C THR A 320 5.73 20.30 18.33
N LEU A 321 6.25 19.27 17.65
CA LEU A 321 6.04 17.87 18.06
C LEU A 321 6.68 17.57 19.42
N LEU A 322 7.90 18.05 19.67
CA LEU A 322 8.65 17.80 20.91
C LEU A 322 8.06 18.52 22.12
N GLN A 323 7.39 19.66 21.90
CA GLN A 323 6.76 20.49 22.96
C GLN A 323 5.32 20.04 23.31
N ARG A 324 4.82 18.98 22.70
CA ARG A 324 3.49 18.45 23.05
C ARG A 324 3.45 18.03 24.51
N ALA A 325 2.28 18.26 25.14
CA ALA A 325 2.04 17.85 26.52
C ALA A 325 2.22 16.34 26.69
N SER A 326 2.77 15.93 27.84
CA SER A 326 2.89 14.52 28.21
C SER A 326 1.49 13.89 28.31
N ARG A 327 1.35 12.67 27.84
CA ARG A 327 0.10 11.88 27.85
C ARG A 327 0.36 10.46 28.33
N VAL A 328 -0.69 9.73 28.63
CA VAL A 328 -0.64 8.28 28.82
C VAL A 328 -0.30 7.60 27.49
N GLU A 329 0.34 6.44 27.56
CA GLU A 329 0.80 5.74 26.37
C GLU A 329 -0.35 5.27 25.47
N HIS A 330 -1.42 4.74 26.05
CA HIS A 330 -2.61 4.26 25.36
C HIS A 330 -3.84 5.07 25.75
N ASP A 331 -4.62 5.47 24.77
CA ASP A 331 -5.85 6.27 24.98
C ASP A 331 -6.85 5.54 25.93
N ALA A 332 -6.87 4.19 25.91
CA ALA A 332 -7.67 3.40 26.84
C ALA A 332 -7.31 3.60 28.35
N TYR A 333 -6.12 4.13 28.63
CA TYR A 333 -5.68 4.40 30.01
C TYR A 333 -6.09 5.80 30.49
N GLU A 334 -6.54 6.69 29.61
CA GLU A 334 -7.00 8.05 29.96
C GLU A 334 -8.26 8.03 30.86
N ALA A 335 -9.08 6.98 30.78
CA ALA A 335 -10.31 6.84 31.58
C ALA A 335 -10.07 6.67 33.09
N GLY A 336 -8.81 6.59 33.54
CA GLY A 336 -8.45 6.62 34.96
C GLY A 336 -8.77 5.37 35.79
N GLU A 337 -9.49 4.40 35.26
CA GLU A 337 -9.93 3.20 35.99
C GLU A 337 -8.79 2.20 36.26
N LEU A 338 -7.67 2.30 35.52
CA LEU A 338 -6.53 1.38 35.63
C LEU A 338 -5.41 1.89 36.56
N TRP A 339 -5.46 3.17 36.96
CA TRP A 339 -4.50 3.75 37.89
C TRP A 339 -5.06 3.56 39.34
N LYS A 340 -4.54 2.57 40.07
CA LYS A 340 -4.85 2.33 41.49
C LYS A 340 -3.70 2.77 42.37
#